data_d8f710f02ee0c9d0d720e5df4b28d142
#
_entry.id   d8f710f02ee0c9d0d720e5df4b28d142
#
_cell.length_a   1.000
_cell.length_b   1.000
_cell.length_c   1.000
_cell.angle_alpha   90.00
_cell.angle_beta   90.00
_cell.angle_gamma   90.00
#
_symmetry.space_group_name_H-M   'P 1'
#
loop_
_entity.id
_entity.type
_entity.pdbx_description
1 polymer ?
#
loop_
_entity_poly.entity_id
_entity_poly.type
_entity_poly.pdbx_seq_one_letter_code
_entity_poly.pdbx_strand_id
1 'polypeptide(L)'
;PCHGADGLGLRANADPRRGYVFPPLWGPDSFNDGAGMHRVLTAARFIKARMPLGSPQLNDDQAFDVAAYINSQPRPEMADLDKDYPKRETKPVDNAYGPFADSFSLNQHRYGPFAPIEAYYKKLQSSKKK
;
A
#
# COMPACT_ATOMS: atom_id res chain seq x y z
N PRO A 1 9.04 -17.70 1.44
CA PRO A 1 8.52 -19.05 1.65
C PRO A 1 7.20 -19.07 2.39
N CYS A 2 6.99 -18.19 3.41
CA CYS A 2 5.77 -18.26 4.23
C CYS A 2 4.50 -17.94 3.43
N HIS A 3 4.53 -16.90 2.62
CA HIS A 3 3.37 -16.48 1.81
C HIS A 3 3.27 -17.19 0.45
N GLY A 4 3.97 -18.30 0.27
CA GLY A 4 4.06 -19.02 -0.99
C GLY A 4 5.15 -18.48 -1.90
N ALA A 5 5.74 -19.34 -2.73
CA ALA A 5 6.79 -18.95 -3.68
C ALA A 5 6.29 -17.94 -4.72
N ASP A 6 4.99 -17.97 -5.00
CA ASP A 6 4.31 -17.08 -5.96
C ASP A 6 3.63 -15.87 -5.28
N GLY A 7 3.71 -15.73 -3.95
CA GLY A 7 3.08 -14.65 -3.19
C GLY A 7 1.57 -14.78 -3.03
N LEU A 8 0.97 -15.86 -3.51
CA LEU A 8 -0.49 -16.07 -3.50
C LEU A 8 -1.00 -16.69 -2.20
N GLY A 9 -0.15 -16.75 -1.18
CA GLY A 9 -0.51 -17.27 0.13
C GLY A 9 -0.32 -18.78 0.27
N LEU A 10 -0.50 -19.24 1.48
CA LEU A 10 -0.43 -20.67 1.81
C LEU A 10 -1.68 -21.07 2.57
N ARG A 11 -2.47 -21.95 2.00
CA ARG A 11 -3.68 -22.48 2.63
C ARG A 11 -3.35 -23.54 3.67
N ALA A 12 -4.19 -23.63 4.71
CA ALA A 12 -4.06 -24.65 5.75
C ALA A 12 -4.21 -26.07 5.18
N ASN A 13 -5.08 -26.22 4.17
CA ASN A 13 -5.28 -27.46 3.43
C ASN A 13 -5.94 -27.14 2.07
N ALA A 14 -6.32 -28.19 1.32
CA ALA A 14 -6.95 -28.04 0.02
C ALA A 14 -8.39 -27.51 0.06
N ASP A 15 -9.00 -27.38 1.24
CA ASP A 15 -10.36 -26.86 1.39
C ASP A 15 -10.37 -25.33 1.37
N PRO A 16 -10.93 -24.69 0.32
CA PRO A 16 -10.94 -23.21 0.23
C PRO A 16 -11.75 -22.53 1.33
N ARG A 17 -12.62 -23.25 2.04
CA ARG A 17 -13.42 -22.70 3.15
C ARG A 17 -12.61 -22.47 4.40
N ARG A 18 -11.44 -23.09 4.54
CA ARG A 18 -10.56 -22.99 5.72
C ARG A 18 -9.60 -21.80 5.68
N GLY A 19 -9.56 -21.08 4.55
CA GLY A 19 -8.75 -19.89 4.42
C GLY A 19 -7.25 -20.14 4.39
N TYR A 20 -6.48 -19.15 4.74
CA TYR A 20 -5.02 -19.14 4.63
C TYR A 20 -4.35 -19.21 5.99
N VAL A 21 -3.28 -19.99 6.10
CA VAL A 21 -2.33 -19.92 7.22
C VAL A 21 -1.48 -18.66 7.07
N PHE A 22 -0.96 -18.43 5.86
CA PHE A 22 -0.27 -17.20 5.49
C PHE A 22 -1.04 -16.55 4.35
N PRO A 23 -1.52 -15.30 4.54
CA PRO A 23 -2.38 -14.66 3.54
C PRO A 23 -1.64 -14.34 2.26
N PRO A 24 -2.37 -14.22 1.14
CA PRO A 24 -1.77 -13.77 -0.11
C PRO A 24 -1.32 -12.31 -0.01
N LEU A 25 -0.19 -12.00 -0.64
CA LEU A 25 0.35 -10.64 -0.71
C LEU A 25 -0.19 -9.88 -1.92
N TRP A 26 -0.60 -10.60 -2.95
CA TRP A 26 -1.25 -10.06 -4.16
C TRP A 26 -2.17 -11.12 -4.76
N GLY A 27 -2.76 -10.81 -5.91
CA GLY A 27 -3.68 -11.71 -6.58
C GLY A 27 -5.12 -11.59 -6.09
N PRO A 28 -6.02 -12.48 -6.56
CA PRO A 28 -7.47 -12.30 -6.39
C PRO A 28 -7.98 -12.38 -4.95
N ASP A 29 -7.23 -13.02 -4.05
CA ASP A 29 -7.64 -13.21 -2.66
C ASP A 29 -6.90 -12.27 -1.68
N SER A 30 -6.08 -11.35 -2.19
CA SER A 30 -5.36 -10.39 -1.35
C SER A 30 -6.23 -9.16 -1.02
N PHE A 31 -5.69 -8.26 -0.21
CA PHE A 31 -6.32 -6.96 0.04
C PHE A 31 -6.52 -6.20 -1.29
N ASN A 32 -7.57 -5.40 -1.36
CA ASN A 32 -7.91 -4.65 -2.57
C ASN A 32 -7.05 -3.38 -2.72
N ASP A 33 -7.19 -2.69 -3.85
CA ASP A 33 -6.39 -1.52 -4.19
C ASP A 33 -6.73 -0.27 -3.35
N GLY A 34 -7.86 -0.28 -2.65
CA GLY A 34 -8.23 0.77 -1.68
C GLY A 34 -7.72 0.53 -0.27
N ALA A 35 -7.16 -0.64 0.03
CA ALA A 35 -6.69 -0.96 1.37
C ALA A 35 -5.47 -0.12 1.79
N GLY A 36 -5.37 0.16 3.09
CA GLY A 36 -4.22 0.88 3.64
C GLY A 36 -2.88 0.22 3.34
N MET A 37 -2.84 -1.10 3.26
CA MET A 37 -1.63 -1.86 2.91
C MET A 37 -1.19 -1.65 1.46
N HIS A 38 -2.04 -1.12 0.59
CA HIS A 38 -1.66 -0.73 -0.78
C HIS A 38 -0.87 0.59 -0.80
N ARG A 39 -0.83 1.31 0.29
CA ARG A 39 0.03 2.47 0.46
C ARG A 39 1.43 2.00 0.88
N VAL A 40 2.45 2.39 0.12
CA VAL A 40 3.81 1.88 0.31
C VAL A 40 4.38 2.18 1.70
N LEU A 41 4.12 3.37 2.24
CA LEU A 41 4.63 3.73 3.57
C LEU A 41 3.99 2.91 4.68
N THR A 42 2.67 2.67 4.59
CA THR A 42 1.95 1.80 5.52
C THR A 42 2.47 0.37 5.47
N ALA A 43 2.60 -0.18 4.26
CA ALA A 43 3.10 -1.54 4.05
C ALA A 43 4.54 -1.68 4.54
N ALA A 44 5.41 -0.71 4.25
CA ALA A 44 6.80 -0.74 4.69
C ALA A 44 6.92 -0.72 6.22
N ARG A 45 6.15 0.10 6.90
CA ARG A 45 6.12 0.15 8.38
C ARG A 45 5.69 -1.20 8.97
N PHE A 46 4.64 -1.80 8.42
CA PHE A 46 4.15 -3.09 8.85
C PHE A 46 5.20 -4.19 8.64
N ILE A 47 5.79 -4.23 7.46
CA ILE A 47 6.81 -5.23 7.11
C ILE A 47 8.03 -5.11 8.04
N LYS A 48 8.52 -3.90 8.26
CA LYS A 48 9.65 -3.66 9.15
C LYS A 48 9.37 -4.11 10.58
N ALA A 49 8.17 -3.81 11.08
CA ALA A 49 7.79 -4.09 12.47
C ALA A 49 7.44 -5.56 12.71
N ARG A 50 6.91 -6.26 11.70
CA ARG A 50 6.26 -7.56 11.90
C ARG A 50 6.82 -8.69 11.05
N MET A 51 7.45 -8.41 9.93
CA MET A 51 7.85 -9.44 8.97
C MET A 51 9.38 -9.55 8.83
N PRO A 52 9.95 -10.74 8.71
CA PRO A 52 9.28 -12.05 8.84
C PRO A 52 8.67 -12.26 10.22
N LEU A 53 7.46 -12.82 10.25
CA LEU A 53 6.70 -12.96 11.51
C LEU A 53 7.51 -13.73 12.56
N GLY A 54 7.65 -13.14 13.74
CA GLY A 54 8.44 -13.70 14.84
C GLY A 54 9.92 -13.32 14.80
N SER A 55 10.44 -12.80 13.69
CA SER A 55 11.85 -12.43 13.55
C SER A 55 12.06 -11.31 12.52
N PRO A 56 11.52 -10.10 12.75
CA PRO A 56 11.70 -8.99 11.81
C PRO A 56 13.17 -8.56 11.78
N GLN A 57 13.73 -8.48 10.57
CA GLN A 57 15.17 -8.24 10.35
C GLN A 57 15.45 -7.16 9.32
N LEU A 58 14.42 -6.65 8.62
CA LEU A 58 14.63 -5.72 7.53
C LEU A 58 14.89 -4.30 8.04
N ASN A 59 15.81 -3.60 7.40
CA ASN A 59 15.99 -2.17 7.61
C ASN A 59 14.93 -1.37 6.81
N ASP A 60 14.95 -0.03 6.96
CA ASP A 60 13.96 0.84 6.30
C ASP A 60 13.95 0.68 4.78
N ASP A 61 15.13 0.68 4.14
CA ASP A 61 15.26 0.58 2.69
C ASP A 61 14.76 -0.76 2.18
N GLN A 62 15.13 -1.83 2.86
CA GLN A 62 14.69 -3.19 2.51
C GLN A 62 13.18 -3.35 2.65
N ALA A 63 12.61 -2.84 3.75
CA ALA A 63 11.17 -2.90 3.98
C ALA A 63 10.41 -2.09 2.92
N PHE A 64 10.91 -0.92 2.55
CA PHE A 64 10.33 -0.09 1.50
C PHE A 64 10.37 -0.82 0.14
N ASP A 65 11.52 -1.40 -0.22
CA ASP A 65 11.67 -2.11 -1.48
C ASP A 65 10.71 -3.31 -1.59
N VAL A 66 10.58 -4.07 -0.51
CA VAL A 66 9.63 -5.20 -0.45
C VAL A 66 8.19 -4.70 -0.57
N ALA A 67 7.84 -3.63 0.15
CA ALA A 67 6.50 -3.03 0.08
C ALA A 67 6.18 -2.54 -1.33
N ALA A 68 7.10 -1.87 -1.98
CA ALA A 68 6.93 -1.38 -3.36
C ALA A 68 6.73 -2.54 -4.34
N TYR A 69 7.49 -3.59 -4.20
CA TYR A 69 7.36 -4.80 -5.04
C TYR A 69 5.98 -5.46 -4.85
N ILE A 70 5.56 -5.67 -3.60
CA ILE A 70 4.24 -6.25 -3.29
C ILE A 70 3.13 -5.38 -3.87
N ASN A 71 3.22 -4.06 -3.71
CA ASN A 71 2.19 -3.14 -4.15
C ASN A 71 2.16 -2.91 -5.67
N SER A 72 3.21 -3.33 -6.39
CA SER A 72 3.23 -3.32 -7.85
C SER A 72 2.48 -4.50 -8.49
N GLN A 73 2.13 -5.51 -7.71
CA GLN A 73 1.50 -6.73 -8.20
C GLN A 73 -0.02 -6.57 -8.35
N PRO A 74 -0.67 -7.36 -9.22
CA PRO A 74 -2.12 -7.32 -9.41
C PRO A 74 -2.87 -7.68 -8.12
N ARG A 75 -4.02 -7.02 -7.89
CA ARG A 75 -4.90 -7.25 -6.75
C ARG A 75 -6.34 -6.90 -7.07
N PRO A 76 -7.31 -7.30 -6.22
CA PRO A 76 -8.72 -6.97 -6.44
C PRO A 76 -8.95 -5.45 -6.45
N GLU A 77 -9.90 -5.00 -7.27
CA GLU A 77 -10.33 -3.62 -7.32
C GLU A 77 -11.40 -3.36 -6.25
N MET A 78 -11.26 -2.26 -5.52
CA MET A 78 -12.27 -1.80 -4.58
C MET A 78 -13.42 -1.14 -5.33
N ALA A 79 -14.66 -1.50 -5.02
CA ALA A 79 -15.84 -0.84 -5.57
C ALA A 79 -15.91 0.62 -5.07
N ASP A 80 -16.35 1.53 -5.95
CA ASP A 80 -16.53 2.94 -5.61
C ASP A 80 -15.27 3.60 -5.02
N LEU A 81 -14.11 3.28 -5.57
CA LEU A 81 -12.81 3.76 -5.10
C LEU A 81 -12.74 5.29 -5.04
N ASP A 82 -13.40 5.97 -5.96
CA ASP A 82 -13.47 7.43 -6.03
C ASP A 82 -14.23 8.06 -4.85
N LYS A 83 -15.08 7.32 -4.17
CA LYS A 83 -15.83 7.79 -2.99
C LYS A 83 -15.04 7.71 -1.69
N ASP A 84 -13.92 7.01 -1.70
CA ASP A 84 -13.09 6.80 -0.51
C ASP A 84 -12.51 8.13 0.01
N TYR A 85 -12.15 9.02 -0.90
CA TYR A 85 -11.66 10.37 -0.58
C TYR A 85 -12.38 11.42 -1.43
N PRO A 86 -13.61 11.82 -1.04
CA PRO A 86 -14.36 12.82 -1.79
C PRO A 86 -13.67 14.18 -1.86
N LYS A 87 -12.86 14.52 -0.85
CA LYS A 87 -11.98 15.69 -0.88
C LYS A 87 -10.57 15.22 -1.25
N ARG A 88 -10.16 15.47 -2.49
CA ARG A 88 -8.89 14.98 -3.03
C ARG A 88 -7.67 15.45 -2.24
N GLU A 89 -7.71 16.65 -1.68
CA GLU A 89 -6.64 17.22 -0.87
C GLU A 89 -6.43 16.48 0.47
N THR A 90 -7.35 15.61 0.87
CA THR A 90 -7.21 14.80 2.10
C THR A 90 -6.58 13.44 1.84
N LYS A 91 -6.30 13.10 0.57
CA LYS A 91 -5.63 11.84 0.25
C LYS A 91 -4.24 11.80 0.88
N PRO A 92 -3.84 10.66 1.45
CA PRO A 92 -2.45 10.47 1.87
C PRO A 92 -1.48 10.66 0.70
N VAL A 93 -0.27 11.14 0.97
CA VAL A 93 0.73 11.41 -0.07
C VAL A 93 1.12 10.14 -0.85
N ASP A 94 1.03 8.99 -0.22
CA ASP A 94 1.33 7.69 -0.80
C ASP A 94 0.08 6.93 -1.28
N ASN A 95 -1.03 7.62 -1.49
CA ASN A 95 -2.24 7.00 -2.03
C ASN A 95 -1.95 6.42 -3.41
N ALA A 96 -2.40 5.19 -3.64
CA ALA A 96 -2.00 4.41 -4.81
C ALA A 96 -2.89 4.62 -6.04
N TYR A 97 -3.88 5.52 -5.96
CA TYR A 97 -4.81 5.76 -7.07
C TYR A 97 -5.23 7.23 -7.14
N GLY A 98 -5.37 7.70 -8.39
CA GLY A 98 -5.95 9.03 -8.66
C GLY A 98 -7.47 9.05 -8.57
N PRO A 99 -8.09 10.20 -8.84
CA PRO A 99 -7.42 11.47 -9.14
C PRO A 99 -6.86 12.17 -7.89
N PHE A 100 -5.85 13.02 -8.11
CA PHE A 100 -5.22 13.80 -7.02
C PHE A 100 -5.53 15.28 -7.18
N ALA A 101 -5.39 16.03 -6.07
CA ALA A 101 -5.54 17.50 -6.07
C ALA A 101 -4.26 18.22 -6.55
N ASP A 102 -3.23 17.49 -6.88
CA ASP A 102 -1.92 17.98 -7.34
C ASP A 102 -1.62 17.49 -8.76
N SER A 103 -0.46 17.90 -9.29
CA SER A 103 0.01 17.50 -10.61
C SER A 103 1.13 16.46 -10.59
N PHE A 104 1.46 15.92 -9.43
CA PHE A 104 2.47 14.85 -9.33
C PHE A 104 1.96 13.56 -9.98
N SER A 105 2.87 12.78 -10.55
CA SER A 105 2.50 11.54 -11.23
C SER A 105 1.96 10.48 -10.27
N LEU A 106 1.18 9.55 -10.81
CA LEU A 106 0.72 8.39 -10.05
C LEU A 106 1.89 7.59 -9.48
N ASN A 107 2.93 7.38 -10.28
CA ASN A 107 4.12 6.66 -9.83
C ASN A 107 4.81 7.36 -8.66
N GLN A 108 4.86 8.68 -8.65
CA GLN A 108 5.44 9.42 -7.54
C GLN A 108 4.60 9.27 -6.26
N HIS A 109 3.27 9.26 -6.38
CA HIS A 109 2.38 8.96 -5.25
C HIS A 109 2.54 7.53 -4.76
N ARG A 110 2.79 6.57 -5.65
CA ARG A 110 2.91 5.15 -5.28
C ARG A 110 4.26 4.81 -4.65
N TYR A 111 5.34 5.41 -5.14
CA TYR A 111 6.70 4.97 -4.81
C TYR A 111 7.63 6.09 -4.33
N GLY A 112 7.18 7.35 -4.36
CA GLY A 112 8.00 8.48 -3.96
C GLY A 112 8.80 9.08 -5.13
N PRO A 113 9.58 10.14 -4.86
CA PRO A 113 9.83 10.76 -3.55
C PRO A 113 8.61 11.52 -3.02
N PHE A 114 8.35 11.41 -1.73
CA PHE A 114 7.15 11.97 -1.10
C PHE A 114 7.35 13.39 -0.56
N ALA A 115 8.57 13.78 -0.24
CA ALA A 115 8.86 15.08 0.34
C ALA A 115 8.35 16.26 -0.51
N PRO A 116 8.49 16.27 -1.85
CA PRO A 116 7.91 17.32 -2.68
C PRO A 116 6.39 17.40 -2.60
N ILE A 117 5.73 16.24 -2.51
CA ILE A 117 4.27 16.17 -2.38
C ILE A 117 3.83 16.73 -1.02
N GLU A 118 4.49 16.33 0.05
CA GLU A 118 4.23 16.85 1.40
C GLU A 118 4.41 18.35 1.48
N ALA A 119 5.47 18.87 0.87
CA ALA A 119 5.74 20.31 0.82
C ALA A 119 4.64 21.08 0.09
N TYR A 120 4.15 20.52 -1.02
CA TYR A 120 3.04 21.11 -1.78
C TYR A 120 1.78 21.26 -0.91
N TYR A 121 1.39 20.21 -0.21
CA TYR A 121 0.18 20.25 0.63
C TYR A 121 0.32 21.12 1.86
N LYS A 122 1.51 21.17 2.47
CA LYS A 122 1.81 22.11 3.56
C LYS A 122 1.62 23.56 3.10
N LYS A 123 2.14 23.91 1.93
CA LYS A 123 2.00 25.23 1.34
C LYS A 123 0.54 25.55 1.03
N LEU A 124 -0.19 24.60 0.49
CA LEU A 124 -1.61 24.75 0.19
C LEU A 124 -2.44 25.00 1.45
N GLN A 125 -2.18 24.26 2.52
CA GLN A 125 -2.87 24.46 3.81
C GLN A 125 -2.54 25.82 4.43
N SER A 126 -1.31 26.28 4.37
CA SER A 126 -0.90 27.59 4.84
C SER A 126 -1.63 28.72 4.11
N SER A 127 -1.82 28.61 2.79
CA SER A 127 -2.54 29.60 2.01
C SER A 127 -4.02 29.68 2.34
N LYS A 128 -4.63 28.53 2.73
CA LYS A 128 -6.06 28.48 3.12
C LYS A 128 -6.34 29.05 4.50
N LYS A 129 -5.34 29.15 5.37
CA LYS A 129 -5.48 29.71 6.73
C LYS A 129 -5.36 31.24 6.77
N LYS A 130 -5.05 31.86 5.66
CA LYS A 130 -5.04 33.31 5.49
C LYS A 130 -6.39 33.75 4.95
#